data_7f48720c37b36cccd7773d70e71d20c3
#
_entry.id   7f48720c37b36cccd7773d70e71d20c3
#
_cell.length_a   1.000
_cell.length_b   1.000
_cell.length_c   1.000
_cell.angle_alpha   90.00
_cell.angle_beta   90.00
_cell.angle_gamma   90.00
#
_symmetry.space_group_name_H-M   'P 1'
#
loop_
_entity.id
_entity.type
_entity.pdbx_description
1 polymer ?
#
loop_
_entity_poly.entity_id
_entity_poly.type
_entity_poly.pdbx_seq_one_letter_code
_entity_poly.pdbx_strand_id
1 'polypeptide(L)'
;MAIRDDSIDRVEIFKLALQSGINLFTGAGFSKLPDAEGNLLPDANELCPQICECFGIDARYKNDLEKLSNIVNLRYKDAFQKYLRKKFTVSSYNHQYDILDRINLHSYITTNIDNIIQCVMDSSKRYSLFNAKWV
;
A
#
# COMPACT_ATOMS: atom_id res chain seq x y z
N MET A 1 31.54 -9.58 -34.77
CA MET A 1 30.16 -9.45 -34.38
C MET A 1 30.10 -8.86 -32.98
N ALA A 2 29.73 -7.62 -32.88
CA ALA A 2 29.64 -7.00 -31.53
C ALA A 2 28.41 -7.56 -30.82
N ILE A 3 28.62 -8.20 -29.67
CA ILE A 3 27.52 -8.56 -28.77
C ILE A 3 27.02 -7.22 -28.23
N ARG A 4 25.85 -6.78 -28.69
CA ARG A 4 25.16 -5.67 -28.05
C ARG A 4 24.86 -6.09 -26.61
N ASP A 5 25.40 -5.37 -25.69
CA ASP A 5 25.05 -5.53 -24.30
C ASP A 5 23.64 -4.90 -24.10
N ASP A 6 22.62 -5.74 -24.30
CA ASP A 6 21.21 -5.33 -24.13
C ASP A 6 20.92 -4.79 -22.72
N SER A 7 21.83 -5.01 -21.75
CA SER A 7 21.68 -4.53 -20.39
C SER A 7 21.80 -3.01 -20.28
N ILE A 8 22.71 -2.40 -21.04
CA ILE A 8 22.93 -0.93 -21.05
C ILE A 8 21.71 -0.23 -21.64
N ASP A 9 21.17 -0.75 -22.75
CA ASP A 9 19.98 -0.18 -23.38
C ASP A 9 18.76 -0.20 -22.48
N ARG A 10 18.60 -1.26 -21.68
CA ARG A 10 17.48 -1.38 -20.71
C ARG A 10 17.60 -0.40 -19.57
N VAL A 11 18.79 -0.17 -19.05
CA VAL A 11 19.02 0.81 -17.99
C VAL A 11 18.75 2.24 -18.48
N GLU A 12 19.19 2.59 -19.67
CA GLU A 12 18.93 3.91 -20.25
C GLU A 12 17.41 4.10 -20.55
N ILE A 13 16.73 3.10 -21.09
CA ILE A 13 15.28 3.13 -21.28
C ILE A 13 14.57 3.34 -19.96
N PHE A 14 14.98 2.65 -18.89
CA PHE A 14 14.40 2.80 -17.56
C PHE A 14 14.61 4.21 -17.00
N LYS A 15 15.81 4.77 -17.11
CA LYS A 15 16.10 6.14 -16.71
C LYS A 15 15.25 7.16 -17.46
N LEU A 16 15.12 7.01 -18.78
CA LEU A 16 14.26 7.86 -19.62
C LEU A 16 12.78 7.75 -19.19
N ALA A 17 12.30 6.56 -18.90
CA ALA A 17 10.95 6.34 -18.40
C ALA A 17 10.72 7.05 -17.05
N LEU A 18 11.67 6.96 -16.12
CA LEU A 18 11.59 7.67 -14.84
C LEU A 18 11.54 9.20 -15.01
N GLN A 19 12.24 9.73 -16.00
CA GLN A 19 12.25 11.16 -16.29
C GLN A 19 10.98 11.62 -17.03
N SER A 20 10.47 10.80 -17.96
CA SER A 20 9.28 11.09 -18.77
C SER A 20 7.99 10.99 -17.98
N GLY A 21 8.00 10.21 -16.92
CA GLY A 21 6.85 9.89 -16.07
C GLY A 21 6.40 8.45 -16.22
N ILE A 22 6.06 7.86 -15.09
CA ILE A 22 5.64 6.46 -14.98
C ILE A 22 4.27 6.34 -14.31
N ASN A 23 3.61 5.25 -14.60
CA ASN A 23 2.46 4.79 -13.83
C ASN A 23 2.95 3.80 -12.78
N LEU A 24 2.72 4.12 -11.51
CA LEU A 24 3.12 3.27 -10.40
C LEU A 24 1.96 2.39 -9.95
N PHE A 25 2.20 1.09 -9.92
CA PHE A 25 1.28 0.12 -9.35
C PHE A 25 1.89 -0.50 -8.10
N THR A 26 1.17 -0.45 -6.98
CA THR A 26 1.65 -1.01 -5.70
C THR A 26 0.66 -1.99 -5.10
N GLY A 27 1.21 -2.96 -4.39
CA GLY A 27 0.49 -3.95 -3.61
C GLY A 27 1.01 -4.01 -2.17
N ALA A 28 0.58 -5.00 -1.41
CA ALA A 28 0.85 -5.15 0.03
C ALA A 28 2.34 -5.08 0.41
N GLY A 29 3.24 -5.52 -0.47
CA GLY A 29 4.68 -5.45 -0.24
C GLY A 29 5.23 -4.02 -0.16
N PHE A 30 4.55 -3.05 -0.76
CA PHE A 30 4.97 -1.65 -0.74
C PHE A 30 4.86 -1.03 0.66
N SER A 31 3.87 -1.41 1.44
CA SER A 31 3.57 -0.83 2.76
C SER A 31 4.28 -1.54 3.92
N LYS A 32 5.36 -2.27 3.66
CA LYS A 32 6.07 -3.07 4.67
C LYS A 32 7.16 -2.33 5.44
N LEU A 33 7.50 -1.12 5.06
CA LEU A 33 8.46 -0.34 5.83
C LEU A 33 7.81 0.18 7.12
N PRO A 34 8.55 0.11 8.26
CA PRO A 34 8.05 0.68 9.50
C PRO A 34 7.85 2.19 9.37
N ASP A 35 6.91 2.73 10.14
CA ASP A 35 6.71 4.17 10.24
C ASP A 35 7.90 4.87 10.93
N ALA A 36 7.78 6.18 11.15
CA ALA A 36 8.85 6.96 11.79
C ALA A 36 9.13 6.53 13.24
N GLU A 37 8.19 5.86 13.89
CA GLU A 37 8.29 5.36 15.27
C GLU A 37 8.63 3.86 15.33
N GLY A 38 8.79 3.19 14.18
CA GLY A 38 9.14 1.78 14.08
C GLY A 38 7.94 0.83 14.06
N ASN A 39 6.71 1.33 13.94
CA ASN A 39 5.52 0.49 13.87
C ASN A 39 5.30 -0.03 12.46
N LEU A 40 4.79 -1.25 12.37
CA LEU A 40 4.45 -1.93 11.12
C LEU A 40 2.93 -2.04 10.96
N LEU A 41 2.46 -1.90 9.72
CA LEU A 41 1.11 -2.33 9.38
C LEU A 41 1.03 -3.86 9.44
N PRO A 42 -0.07 -4.43 9.97
CA PRO A 42 -0.21 -5.87 10.07
C PRO A 42 -0.31 -6.51 8.69
N ASP A 43 0.35 -7.63 8.52
CA ASP A 43 0.12 -8.51 7.38
C ASP A 43 -1.12 -9.40 7.60
N ALA A 44 -1.44 -10.25 6.61
CA ALA A 44 -2.62 -11.13 6.72
C ALA A 44 -2.52 -12.13 7.88
N ASN A 45 -1.31 -12.61 8.20
CA ASN A 45 -1.11 -13.56 9.30
C ASN A 45 -1.31 -12.93 10.66
N GLU A 46 -0.97 -11.65 10.78
CA GLU A 46 -1.17 -10.88 12.01
C GLU A 46 -2.60 -10.34 12.12
N LEU A 47 -3.19 -9.95 10.98
CA LEU A 47 -4.52 -9.36 10.92
C LEU A 47 -5.63 -10.37 11.25
N CYS A 48 -5.53 -11.59 10.72
CA CYS A 48 -6.58 -12.60 10.91
C CYS A 48 -6.85 -12.94 12.38
N PRO A 49 -5.83 -13.24 13.21
CA PRO A 49 -6.05 -13.47 14.64
C PRO A 49 -6.68 -12.27 15.34
N GLN A 50 -6.26 -11.05 14.98
CA GLN A 50 -6.80 -9.81 15.57
C GLN A 50 -8.27 -9.59 15.22
N ILE A 51 -8.67 -9.92 14.00
CA ILE A 51 -10.07 -9.87 13.57
C ILE A 51 -10.90 -10.91 14.31
N CYS A 52 -10.40 -12.15 14.43
CA CYS A 52 -11.09 -13.20 15.18
C CYS A 52 -11.36 -12.77 16.63
N GLU A 53 -10.36 -12.21 17.30
CA GLU A 53 -10.46 -11.73 18.67
C GLU A 53 -11.44 -10.54 18.78
N CYS A 54 -11.29 -9.56 17.91
CA CYS A 54 -12.09 -8.32 17.95
C CYS A 54 -13.58 -8.57 17.69
N PHE A 55 -13.92 -9.51 16.81
CA PHE A 55 -15.30 -9.78 16.40
C PHE A 55 -15.88 -11.08 16.96
N GLY A 56 -15.14 -11.76 17.84
CA GLY A 56 -15.60 -13.01 18.46
C GLY A 56 -15.84 -14.14 17.45
N ILE A 57 -14.98 -14.23 16.43
CA ILE A 57 -15.04 -15.28 15.40
C ILE A 57 -14.16 -16.45 15.80
N ASP A 58 -14.61 -17.66 15.48
CA ASP A 58 -13.88 -18.90 15.77
C ASP A 58 -12.47 -18.88 15.21
N ALA A 59 -11.48 -19.23 16.05
CA ALA A 59 -10.06 -19.21 15.70
C ALA A 59 -9.68 -20.15 14.53
N ARG A 60 -10.56 -21.08 14.14
CA ARG A 60 -10.35 -21.93 12.95
C ARG A 60 -10.19 -21.12 11.66
N TYR A 61 -10.67 -19.87 11.63
CA TYR A 61 -10.57 -18.99 10.47
C TYR A 61 -9.34 -18.07 10.48
N LYS A 62 -8.48 -18.16 11.50
CA LYS A 62 -7.32 -17.28 11.69
C LYS A 62 -6.27 -17.29 10.56
N ASN A 63 -6.34 -18.27 9.66
CA ASN A 63 -5.39 -18.41 8.54
C ASN A 63 -6.06 -18.22 7.16
N ASP A 64 -7.31 -17.80 7.13
CA ASP A 64 -8.09 -17.62 5.89
C ASP A 64 -8.74 -16.23 5.90
N LEU A 65 -7.98 -15.23 5.43
CA LEU A 65 -8.42 -13.84 5.43
C LEU A 65 -9.67 -13.63 4.58
N GLU A 66 -9.79 -14.30 3.45
CA GLU A 66 -10.94 -14.15 2.55
C GLU A 66 -12.22 -14.62 3.23
N LYS A 67 -12.19 -15.83 3.77
CA LYS A 67 -13.35 -16.41 4.45
C LYS A 67 -13.73 -15.64 5.71
N LEU A 68 -12.70 -15.26 6.49
CA LEU A 68 -12.88 -14.45 7.69
C LEU A 68 -13.53 -13.09 7.37
N SER A 69 -12.99 -12.40 6.36
CA SER A 69 -13.51 -11.10 5.92
C SER A 69 -14.95 -11.19 5.46
N ASN A 70 -15.30 -12.24 4.72
CA ASN A 70 -16.68 -12.48 4.29
C ASN A 70 -17.63 -12.69 5.49
N ILE A 71 -17.22 -13.50 6.47
CA ILE A 71 -18.04 -13.75 7.67
C ILE A 71 -18.27 -12.46 8.46
N VAL A 72 -17.19 -11.70 8.72
CA VAL A 72 -17.26 -10.46 9.50
C VAL A 72 -18.05 -9.39 8.76
N ASN A 73 -17.86 -9.27 7.46
CA ASN A 73 -18.58 -8.29 6.64
C ASN A 73 -20.08 -8.58 6.57
N LEU A 74 -20.48 -9.84 6.54
CA LEU A 74 -21.90 -10.23 6.58
C LEU A 74 -22.57 -9.90 7.91
N ARG A 75 -21.85 -10.03 9.03
CA ARG A 75 -22.40 -9.85 10.39
C ARG A 75 -22.24 -8.43 10.92
N TYR A 76 -21.12 -7.76 10.59
CA TYR A 76 -20.65 -6.54 11.25
C TYR A 76 -20.09 -5.53 10.24
N LYS A 77 -20.72 -5.35 9.09
CA LYS A 77 -20.20 -4.57 7.95
C LYS A 77 -19.61 -3.22 8.37
N ASP A 78 -20.41 -2.39 9.04
CA ASP A 78 -19.97 -1.02 9.38
C ASP A 78 -18.87 -1.01 10.44
N ALA A 79 -18.97 -1.89 11.44
CA ALA A 79 -17.94 -2.04 12.46
C ALA A 79 -16.62 -2.57 11.87
N PHE A 80 -16.70 -3.48 10.90
CA PHE A 80 -15.55 -4.03 10.21
C PHE A 80 -14.85 -2.99 9.35
N GLN A 81 -15.60 -2.21 8.58
CA GLN A 81 -15.02 -1.11 7.80
C GLN A 81 -14.36 -0.06 8.70
N LYS A 82 -14.98 0.30 9.81
CA LYS A 82 -14.41 1.22 10.78
C LYS A 82 -13.13 0.67 11.41
N TYR A 83 -13.12 -0.62 11.74
CA TYR A 83 -11.94 -1.32 12.26
C TYR A 83 -10.78 -1.26 11.27
N LEU A 84 -11.02 -1.64 9.99
CA LEU A 84 -10.00 -1.62 8.96
C LEU A 84 -9.46 -0.21 8.70
N ARG A 85 -10.32 0.80 8.63
CA ARG A 85 -9.89 2.19 8.49
C ARG A 85 -8.97 2.61 9.63
N LYS A 86 -9.35 2.33 10.87
CA LYS A 86 -8.52 2.66 12.03
C LYS A 86 -7.18 1.94 11.99
N LYS A 87 -7.18 0.68 11.57
CA LYS A 87 -5.98 -0.17 11.55
C LYS A 87 -4.97 0.24 10.49
N PHE A 88 -5.45 0.70 9.33
CA PHE A 88 -4.65 1.01 8.15
C PHE A 88 -4.51 2.51 7.86
N THR A 89 -5.03 3.38 8.71
CA THR A 89 -4.76 4.82 8.65
C THR A 89 -3.55 5.14 9.49
N VAL A 90 -2.46 5.54 8.84
CA VAL A 90 -1.22 5.94 9.49
C VAL A 90 -1.17 7.46 9.67
N SER A 91 -0.53 7.91 10.74
CA SER A 91 -0.23 9.33 11.01
C SER A 91 1.19 9.72 10.64
N SER A 92 2.07 8.74 10.50
CA SER A 92 3.45 8.92 10.07
C SER A 92 3.83 7.81 9.10
N TYR A 93 4.89 8.02 8.33
CA TYR A 93 5.39 7.04 7.38
C TYR A 93 6.92 7.04 7.35
N ASN A 94 7.50 5.97 6.78
CA ASN A 94 8.93 5.85 6.62
C ASN A 94 9.45 6.84 5.56
N HIS A 95 10.46 7.65 5.90
CA HIS A 95 11.01 8.65 4.98
C HIS A 95 11.65 8.06 3.72
N GLN A 96 11.89 6.75 3.64
CA GLN A 96 12.29 6.11 2.38
C GLN A 96 11.21 6.24 1.30
N TYR A 97 9.94 6.38 1.66
CA TYR A 97 8.85 6.65 0.71
C TYR A 97 8.95 8.04 0.06
N ASP A 98 9.73 8.97 0.60
CA ASP A 98 9.95 10.29 0.01
C ASP A 98 10.66 10.23 -1.36
N ILE A 99 11.20 9.06 -1.72
CA ILE A 99 11.71 8.83 -3.08
C ILE A 99 10.64 9.05 -4.14
N LEU A 100 9.38 8.85 -3.81
CA LEU A 100 8.26 9.09 -4.72
C LEU A 100 8.17 10.57 -5.15
N ASP A 101 8.64 11.48 -4.33
CA ASP A 101 8.71 12.91 -4.67
C ASP A 101 9.79 13.21 -5.73
N ARG A 102 10.74 12.32 -5.91
CA ARG A 102 11.83 12.43 -6.90
C ARG A 102 11.50 11.76 -8.23
N ILE A 103 10.44 10.98 -8.29
CA ILE A 103 10.00 10.27 -9.49
C ILE A 103 8.87 11.06 -10.14
N ASN A 104 8.87 11.19 -11.45
CA ASN A 104 7.78 11.79 -12.17
C ASN A 104 6.64 10.75 -12.33
N LEU A 105 5.61 10.86 -11.48
CA LEU A 105 4.44 9.98 -11.52
C LEU A 105 3.33 10.58 -12.35
N HIS A 106 2.88 9.87 -13.39
CA HIS A 106 1.67 10.20 -14.14
C HIS A 106 0.41 9.72 -13.44
N SER A 107 0.45 8.51 -12.91
CA SER A 107 -0.64 7.93 -12.15
C SER A 107 -0.12 6.98 -11.08
N TYR A 108 -0.97 6.77 -10.12
CA TYR A 108 -0.73 5.87 -9.02
C TYR A 108 -1.94 4.97 -8.81
N ILE A 109 -1.72 3.67 -8.83
CA ILE A 109 -2.75 2.64 -8.65
C ILE A 109 -2.31 1.73 -7.52
N THR A 110 -3.17 1.52 -6.54
CA THR A 110 -2.89 0.63 -5.42
C THR A 110 -4.03 -0.33 -5.14
N THR A 111 -3.69 -1.52 -4.72
CA THR A 111 -4.60 -2.49 -4.10
C THR A 111 -4.56 -2.41 -2.56
N ASN A 112 -3.71 -1.55 -2.00
CA ASN A 112 -3.57 -1.39 -0.56
C ASN A 112 -4.71 -0.55 0.00
N ILE A 113 -5.14 -0.88 1.21
CA ILE A 113 -6.18 -0.16 1.93
C ILE A 113 -5.61 0.91 2.88
N ASP A 114 -4.27 0.96 3.04
CA ASP A 114 -3.61 1.98 3.85
C ASP A 114 -3.55 3.33 3.12
N ASN A 115 -3.24 4.38 3.88
CA ASN A 115 -3.13 5.74 3.37
C ASN A 115 -1.69 6.24 3.24
N ILE A 116 -0.69 5.36 3.22
CA ILE A 116 0.73 5.77 3.21
C ILE A 116 1.03 6.72 2.06
N ILE A 117 0.64 6.36 0.85
CA ILE A 117 0.91 7.20 -0.32
C ILE A 117 0.15 8.52 -0.25
N GLN A 118 -1.07 8.50 0.28
CA GLN A 118 -1.81 9.73 0.53
C GLN A 118 -0.98 10.67 1.43
N CYS A 119 -0.43 10.15 2.52
CA CYS A 119 0.42 10.92 3.42
C CYS A 119 1.69 11.44 2.73
N VAL A 120 2.34 10.61 1.90
CA VAL A 120 3.52 11.03 1.13
C VAL A 120 3.17 12.15 0.15
N MET A 121 2.07 12.02 -0.59
CA MET A 121 1.63 13.01 -1.56
C MET A 121 1.17 14.31 -0.89
N ASP A 122 0.47 14.22 0.25
CA ASP A 122 0.08 15.41 1.03
C ASP A 122 1.29 16.18 1.57
N SER A 123 2.37 15.49 1.87
CA SER A 123 3.63 16.10 2.32
C SER A 123 4.46 16.64 1.16
N SER A 124 4.19 16.22 -0.07
CA SER A 124 4.90 16.65 -1.25
C SER A 124 4.39 18.02 -1.72
N LYS A 125 5.32 18.92 -2.01
CA LYS A 125 4.99 20.21 -2.65
C LYS A 125 4.81 20.09 -4.16
N ARG A 126 5.12 18.94 -4.73
CA ARG A 126 5.19 18.70 -6.18
C ARG A 126 3.87 18.20 -6.75
N TYR A 127 3.12 17.44 -5.96
CA TYR A 127 1.87 16.83 -6.39
C TYR A 127 0.68 17.52 -5.74
N SER A 128 -0.22 18.05 -6.55
CA SER A 128 -1.56 18.40 -6.08
C SER A 128 -2.42 17.14 -6.16
N LEU A 129 -3.08 16.83 -5.07
CA LEU A 129 -3.99 15.69 -5.01
C LEU A 129 -5.18 15.93 -5.93
N PHE A 130 -5.22 15.19 -6.99
CA PHE A 130 -6.45 14.95 -7.72
C PHE A 130 -7.18 13.80 -7.06
N ASN A 131 -8.38 14.07 -6.57
CA ASN A 131 -9.37 13.17 -6.01
C ASN A 131 -9.10 11.69 -6.25
N ALA A 132 -8.66 10.96 -5.23
CA ALA A 132 -8.70 9.52 -5.22
C ALA A 132 -10.18 9.10 -5.32
N LYS A 133 -10.60 8.70 -6.50
CA LYS A 133 -11.89 8.01 -6.63
C LYS A 133 -11.67 6.57 -6.20
N TRP A 134 -12.31 6.23 -5.12
CA TRP A 134 -12.50 4.82 -4.78
C TRP A 134 -13.42 4.21 -5.82
N VAL A 135 -12.91 3.26 -6.54
CA VAL A 135 -13.69 2.45 -7.46
C VAL A 135 -14.27 1.27 -6.70
#